data_3dd562650ecaf818754e81d4a519f6f6
#
_entry.id   3dd562650ecaf818754e81d4a519f6f6
#
_cell.length_a   1.000
_cell.length_b   1.000
_cell.length_c   1.000
_cell.angle_alpha   90.00
_cell.angle_beta   90.00
_cell.angle_gamma   90.00
#
_symmetry.space_group_name_H-M   'P 1'
#
loop_
_entity.id
_entity.type
_entity.pdbx_description
1 polymer ?
#
loop_
_entity_poly.entity_id
_entity_poly.type
_entity_poly.pdbx_seq_one_letter_code
_entity_poly.pdbx_strand_id
1 'polypeptide(L)'
;MTSASVMSQTDWSDRFSVRASNLKISETRALFAVASRPEVVSLAGGMPNLKDLPLHQIARSFQQMFEKDGATAMQYGGGQGLEVLREQITDIMSLEGIHASAANVTITAGSQHALDLVTQLFVDPGDPILVEAPSYVGALSVFHSYQCDVHHVLMDQDGLIPEALEETATELEKAGRPAKFLYTVPNFHNPGGMTLTEQRRPQIVEICQRHHLLILEDNPYGLLGFDGHLYPALQPLNPDGIIYLGSFSKMFAPGFRIGWALAPDKITQKLVVANETAILTPSMAAEMSISNYLHDFDWYGQVDKFRVMYRGRARATLEALKKYLPDCTWTHPVGGFYTWVHFPAGLNTNAMLPRAVQNLVAYVSGTAFYADGRGSDYLRIAYCYPPEEQIREGIRRLALTVEQEKALITNGEAVSAVSTAKSA
;
A
#
# COMPACT_ATOMS: atom_id res chain seq x y z
N MET A 1 -50.04 -21.73 -18.19
CA MET A 1 -48.66 -21.28 -18.38
C MET A 1 -48.64 -19.80 -18.05
N THR A 2 -48.34 -19.47 -16.81
CA THR A 2 -48.26 -18.09 -16.31
C THR A 2 -46.87 -17.52 -16.66
N SER A 3 -46.87 -16.56 -17.55
CA SER A 3 -45.71 -15.73 -17.91
C SER A 3 -45.22 -15.01 -16.63
N ALA A 4 -44.08 -15.44 -16.10
CA ALA A 4 -43.34 -14.67 -15.10
C ALA A 4 -42.87 -13.37 -15.77
N SER A 5 -43.46 -12.23 -15.41
CA SER A 5 -42.96 -10.92 -15.83
C SER A 5 -41.58 -10.74 -15.22
N VAL A 6 -40.57 -10.67 -16.07
CA VAL A 6 -39.24 -10.22 -15.70
C VAL A 6 -39.42 -8.78 -15.21
N MET A 7 -39.37 -8.56 -13.90
CA MET A 7 -39.31 -7.21 -13.36
C MET A 7 -38.06 -6.56 -13.94
N SER A 8 -38.21 -5.50 -14.72
CA SER A 8 -37.06 -4.69 -15.17
C SER A 8 -36.33 -4.18 -13.92
N GLN A 9 -35.07 -4.53 -13.78
CA GLN A 9 -34.24 -3.93 -12.73
C GLN A 9 -34.23 -2.42 -12.94
N THR A 10 -34.63 -1.69 -11.90
CA THR A 10 -34.57 -0.24 -11.90
C THR A 10 -33.09 0.18 -11.96
N ASP A 11 -32.72 0.92 -12.97
CA ASP A 11 -31.37 1.51 -13.08
C ASP A 11 -31.30 2.73 -12.15
N TRP A 12 -30.36 2.68 -11.18
CA TRP A 12 -30.10 3.75 -10.22
C TRP A 12 -28.88 4.60 -10.58
N SER A 13 -28.31 4.43 -11.76
CA SER A 13 -27.05 5.09 -12.16
C SER A 13 -27.15 6.63 -12.17
N ASP A 14 -28.35 7.17 -12.41
CA ASP A 14 -28.64 8.61 -12.36
C ASP A 14 -28.70 9.21 -10.95
N ARG A 15 -28.72 8.35 -9.93
CA ARG A 15 -28.81 8.74 -8.51
C ARG A 15 -27.48 8.70 -7.78
N PHE A 16 -26.42 8.21 -8.39
CA PHE A 16 -25.11 8.18 -7.77
C PHE A 16 -24.57 9.59 -7.54
N SER A 17 -23.92 9.78 -6.39
CA SER A 17 -23.15 11.00 -6.14
C SER A 17 -21.97 11.09 -7.12
N VAL A 18 -21.46 12.31 -7.35
CA VAL A 18 -20.24 12.52 -8.17
C VAL A 18 -19.09 11.65 -7.65
N ARG A 19 -18.95 11.53 -6.32
CA ARG A 19 -17.97 10.63 -5.69
C ARG A 19 -18.17 9.19 -6.12
N ALA A 20 -19.39 8.66 -6.06
CA ALA A 20 -19.69 7.27 -6.43
C ALA A 20 -19.48 7.01 -7.92
N SER A 21 -19.84 7.96 -8.78
CA SER A 21 -19.63 7.85 -10.23
C SER A 21 -18.16 7.80 -10.63
N ASN A 22 -17.27 8.34 -9.79
CA ASN A 22 -15.82 8.32 -9.99
C ASN A 22 -15.13 7.08 -9.42
N LEU A 23 -15.82 6.23 -8.63
CA LEU A 23 -15.24 5.00 -8.11
C LEU A 23 -14.97 4.01 -9.25
N LYS A 24 -13.73 3.57 -9.36
CA LYS A 24 -13.28 2.57 -10.33
C LYS A 24 -12.77 1.32 -9.60
N ILE A 25 -13.01 0.16 -10.19
CA ILE A 25 -12.39 -1.09 -9.72
C ILE A 25 -10.89 -0.95 -9.97
N SER A 26 -10.07 -1.10 -8.91
CA SER A 26 -8.62 -1.06 -9.09
C SER A 26 -8.14 -2.22 -9.95
N GLU A 27 -7.16 -1.99 -10.82
CA GLU A 27 -6.54 -3.03 -11.68
C GLU A 27 -6.05 -4.22 -10.86
N THR A 28 -5.48 -3.97 -9.68
CA THR A 28 -5.06 -5.01 -8.74
C THR A 28 -6.23 -5.91 -8.33
N ARG A 29 -7.42 -5.34 -8.05
CA ARG A 29 -8.61 -6.10 -7.67
C ARG A 29 -9.17 -6.92 -8.83
N ALA A 30 -9.16 -6.38 -10.04
CA ALA A 30 -9.59 -7.12 -11.23
C ALA A 30 -8.72 -8.36 -11.48
N LEU A 31 -7.44 -8.32 -11.11
CA LEU A 31 -6.52 -9.45 -11.21
C LEU A 31 -6.69 -10.52 -10.12
N PHE A 32 -7.35 -10.23 -9.00
CA PHE A 32 -7.49 -11.20 -7.89
C PHE A 32 -8.18 -12.49 -8.33
N ALA A 33 -9.23 -12.42 -9.14
CA ALA A 33 -9.96 -13.59 -9.63
C ALA A 33 -9.08 -14.53 -10.46
N VAL A 34 -8.13 -13.97 -11.22
CA VAL A 34 -7.18 -14.72 -12.04
C VAL A 34 -5.98 -15.20 -11.21
N ALA A 35 -5.46 -14.33 -10.36
CA ALA A 35 -4.30 -14.59 -9.51
C ALA A 35 -4.58 -15.65 -8.40
N SER A 36 -5.87 -15.94 -8.12
CA SER A 36 -6.28 -17.00 -7.18
C SER A 36 -6.29 -18.41 -7.79
N ARG A 37 -6.11 -18.55 -9.11
CA ARG A 37 -6.06 -19.84 -9.78
C ARG A 37 -4.74 -20.54 -9.47
N PRO A 38 -4.75 -21.83 -9.03
CA PRO A 38 -3.54 -22.54 -8.57
C PRO A 38 -2.41 -22.63 -9.59
N GLU A 39 -2.74 -22.65 -10.88
CA GLU A 39 -1.78 -22.74 -11.99
C GLU A 39 -1.11 -21.40 -12.32
N VAL A 40 -1.66 -20.28 -11.83
CA VAL A 40 -1.14 -18.93 -12.10
C VAL A 40 -0.11 -18.57 -11.03
N VAL A 41 1.09 -18.21 -11.46
CA VAL A 41 2.08 -17.61 -10.56
C VAL A 41 1.73 -16.14 -10.37
N SER A 42 1.27 -15.80 -9.19
CA SER A 42 0.92 -14.42 -8.87
C SER A 42 2.13 -13.65 -8.34
N LEU A 43 2.64 -12.73 -9.18
CA LEU A 43 3.61 -11.70 -8.80
C LEU A 43 2.92 -10.34 -8.59
N ALA A 44 1.58 -10.33 -8.47
CA ALA A 44 0.75 -9.12 -8.41
C ALA A 44 0.44 -8.69 -6.98
N GLY A 45 0.06 -9.62 -6.11
CA GLY A 45 -0.51 -9.33 -4.80
C GLY A 45 0.52 -9.09 -3.71
N GLY A 46 0.39 -7.98 -2.96
CA GLY A 46 1.20 -7.68 -1.77
C GLY A 46 0.72 -8.42 -0.51
N MET A 47 0.39 -9.70 -0.61
CA MET A 47 -0.06 -10.52 0.52
C MET A 47 1.13 -11.09 1.29
N PRO A 48 1.23 -10.88 2.62
CA PRO A 48 2.30 -11.49 3.41
C PRO A 48 2.17 -13.01 3.46
N ASN A 49 3.27 -13.68 3.69
CA ASN A 49 3.27 -15.12 3.97
C ASN A 49 2.89 -15.35 5.44
N LEU A 50 1.76 -16.01 5.67
CA LEU A 50 1.27 -16.31 7.02
C LEU A 50 1.53 -17.75 7.46
N LYS A 51 2.10 -18.61 6.58
CA LYS A 51 2.31 -20.03 6.87
C LYS A 51 3.31 -20.28 7.98
N ASP A 52 4.24 -19.33 8.16
CA ASP A 52 5.31 -19.43 9.17
C ASP A 52 4.93 -18.80 10.52
N LEU A 53 3.70 -18.30 10.65
CA LEU A 53 3.16 -17.87 11.94
C LEU A 53 2.89 -19.10 12.84
N PRO A 54 3.07 -18.98 14.15
CA PRO A 54 2.79 -20.05 15.12
C PRO A 54 1.28 -20.26 15.34
N LEU A 55 0.54 -20.64 14.29
CA LEU A 55 -0.93 -20.62 14.23
C LEU A 55 -1.59 -21.44 15.35
N HIS A 56 -1.02 -22.58 15.74
CA HIS A 56 -1.57 -23.40 16.83
C HIS A 56 -1.47 -22.69 18.20
N GLN A 57 -0.41 -21.96 18.43
CA GLN A 57 -0.23 -21.20 19.68
C GLN A 57 -1.16 -19.97 19.67
N ILE A 58 -1.23 -19.27 18.54
CA ILE A 58 -2.14 -18.13 18.36
C ILE A 58 -3.59 -18.58 18.59
N ALA A 59 -4.02 -19.73 18.06
CA ALA A 59 -5.35 -20.27 18.28
C ALA A 59 -5.64 -20.53 19.78
N ARG A 60 -4.66 -21.05 20.53
CA ARG A 60 -4.80 -21.25 21.98
C ARG A 60 -4.91 -19.93 22.74
N SER A 61 -4.10 -18.93 22.40
CA SER A 61 -4.18 -17.60 23.02
C SER A 61 -5.55 -16.97 22.79
N PHE A 62 -6.11 -17.12 21.58
CA PHE A 62 -7.45 -16.62 21.28
C PHE A 62 -8.52 -17.37 22.07
N GLN A 63 -8.42 -18.69 22.17
CA GLN A 63 -9.34 -19.48 22.99
C GLN A 63 -9.31 -19.01 24.45
N GLN A 64 -8.14 -18.86 25.04
CA GLN A 64 -7.97 -18.37 26.41
C GLN A 64 -8.55 -16.97 26.62
N MET A 65 -8.32 -16.08 25.64
CA MET A 65 -8.90 -14.72 25.65
C MET A 65 -10.44 -14.78 25.72
N PHE A 66 -11.07 -15.60 24.88
CA PHE A 66 -12.53 -15.71 24.87
C PHE A 66 -13.08 -16.40 26.13
N GLU A 67 -12.38 -17.37 26.69
CA GLU A 67 -12.77 -18.02 27.94
C GLU A 67 -12.70 -17.05 29.13
N LYS A 68 -11.71 -16.16 29.17
CA LYS A 68 -11.48 -15.23 30.27
C LYS A 68 -12.26 -13.91 30.12
N ASP A 69 -12.16 -13.29 28.94
CA ASP A 69 -12.61 -11.92 28.68
C ASP A 69 -13.57 -11.84 27.48
N GLY A 70 -14.22 -12.96 27.11
CA GLY A 70 -15.04 -13.06 25.91
C GLY A 70 -16.19 -12.05 25.83
N ALA A 71 -16.82 -11.73 26.97
CA ALA A 71 -17.88 -10.71 27.01
C ALA A 71 -17.34 -9.32 26.63
N THR A 72 -16.14 -8.97 27.06
CA THR A 72 -15.46 -7.72 26.69
C THR A 72 -15.03 -7.73 25.24
N ALA A 73 -14.45 -8.84 24.77
CA ALA A 73 -14.01 -8.99 23.38
C ALA A 73 -15.15 -8.87 22.36
N MET A 74 -16.39 -9.24 22.76
CA MET A 74 -17.60 -9.16 21.92
C MET A 74 -18.40 -7.87 22.11
N GLN A 75 -17.95 -6.95 22.97
CA GLN A 75 -18.64 -5.68 23.22
C GLN A 75 -18.00 -4.54 22.42
N TYR A 76 -18.71 -3.41 22.32
CA TYR A 76 -18.14 -2.16 21.79
C TYR A 76 -16.99 -1.66 22.67
N GLY A 77 -15.93 -1.18 22.02
CA GLY A 77 -14.82 -0.45 22.66
C GLY A 77 -14.98 1.07 22.58
N GLY A 78 -13.88 1.79 22.81
CA GLY A 78 -13.81 3.23 22.55
C GLY A 78 -13.46 3.54 21.09
N GLY A 79 -13.88 4.70 20.56
CA GLY A 79 -13.59 5.12 19.18
C GLY A 79 -12.11 5.33 18.89
N GLN A 80 -11.30 5.58 19.93
CA GLN A 80 -9.85 5.69 19.83
C GLN A 80 -9.14 4.32 19.80
N GLY A 81 -9.84 3.25 20.24
CA GLY A 81 -9.31 1.89 20.38
C GLY A 81 -8.72 1.59 21.76
N LEU A 82 -8.37 0.32 21.97
CA LEU A 82 -7.95 -0.27 23.24
C LEU A 82 -6.64 0.38 23.76
N GLU A 83 -6.66 0.91 24.99
CA GLU A 83 -5.54 1.65 25.56
C GLU A 83 -4.25 0.82 25.66
N VAL A 84 -4.33 -0.41 26.17
CA VAL A 84 -3.15 -1.29 26.23
C VAL A 84 -2.53 -1.57 24.87
N LEU A 85 -3.33 -1.68 23.82
CA LEU A 85 -2.80 -1.86 22.45
C LEU A 85 -2.16 -0.56 21.93
N ARG A 86 -2.71 0.61 22.26
CA ARG A 86 -2.10 1.90 21.92
C ARG A 86 -0.74 2.09 22.60
N GLU A 87 -0.59 1.68 23.87
CA GLU A 87 0.69 1.64 24.57
C GLU A 87 1.70 0.70 23.89
N GLN A 88 1.31 -0.54 23.57
CA GLN A 88 2.15 -1.48 22.85
C GLN A 88 2.55 -0.98 21.45
N ILE A 89 1.68 -0.22 20.78
CA ILE A 89 2.00 0.43 19.51
C ILE A 89 3.07 1.51 19.69
N THR A 90 3.06 2.26 20.79
CA THR A 90 4.15 3.24 21.07
C THR A 90 5.49 2.55 21.26
N ASP A 91 5.53 1.38 21.90
CA ASP A 91 6.74 0.56 22.00
C ASP A 91 7.26 0.11 20.64
N ILE A 92 6.36 -0.32 19.75
CA ILE A 92 6.72 -0.69 18.37
C ILE A 92 7.29 0.53 17.62
N MET A 93 6.63 1.68 17.69
CA MET A 93 7.08 2.90 17.01
C MET A 93 8.42 3.42 17.55
N SER A 94 8.73 3.14 18.81
CA SER A 94 10.02 3.53 19.42
C SER A 94 11.23 2.88 18.70
N LEU A 95 11.04 1.74 18.08
CA LEU A 95 12.05 1.07 17.25
C LEU A 95 12.47 1.90 16.03
N GLU A 96 11.62 2.79 15.57
CA GLU A 96 11.85 3.71 14.45
C GLU A 96 12.13 5.15 14.91
N GLY A 97 12.42 5.32 16.21
CA GLY A 97 12.78 6.60 16.81
C GLY A 97 11.59 7.49 17.22
N ILE A 98 10.36 7.00 17.13
CA ILE A 98 9.17 7.74 17.52
C ILE A 98 8.90 7.56 19.03
N HIS A 99 8.95 8.66 19.77
CA HIS A 99 8.62 8.71 21.20
C HIS A 99 7.35 9.55 21.41
N ALA A 100 6.21 8.88 21.42
CA ALA A 100 4.91 9.54 21.48
C ALA A 100 4.04 9.01 22.63
N SER A 101 3.02 9.77 23.00
CA SER A 101 2.00 9.34 23.96
C SER A 101 0.98 8.42 23.28
N ALA A 102 0.55 7.36 23.98
CA ALA A 102 -0.57 6.53 23.56
C ALA A 102 -1.88 7.34 23.38
N ALA A 103 -1.99 8.51 24.01
CA ALA A 103 -3.11 9.42 23.83
C ALA A 103 -3.19 10.02 22.41
N ASN A 104 -2.07 10.05 21.68
CA ASN A 104 -1.98 10.54 20.31
C ASN A 104 -2.17 9.45 19.24
N VAL A 105 -2.34 8.21 19.67
CA VAL A 105 -2.56 7.05 18.77
C VAL A 105 -4.06 6.78 18.66
N THR A 106 -4.56 6.68 17.43
CA THR A 106 -5.92 6.23 17.11
C THR A 106 -5.86 4.91 16.34
N ILE A 107 -6.48 3.86 16.86
CA ILE A 107 -6.57 2.57 16.19
C ILE A 107 -7.63 2.64 15.09
N THR A 108 -7.30 2.11 13.90
CA THR A 108 -8.15 2.15 12.71
C THR A 108 -8.32 0.75 12.11
N ALA A 109 -9.29 0.59 11.21
CA ALA A 109 -9.49 -0.66 10.47
C ALA A 109 -8.41 -0.89 9.39
N GLY A 110 -7.13 -0.85 9.80
CA GLY A 110 -5.93 -0.86 8.96
C GLY A 110 -5.55 0.54 8.48
N SER A 111 -4.30 0.72 7.98
CA SER A 111 -3.79 2.01 7.50
C SER A 111 -4.60 2.58 6.32
N GLN A 112 -5.24 1.73 5.51
CA GLN A 112 -6.15 2.18 4.45
C GLN A 112 -7.33 3.00 5.00
N HIS A 113 -7.88 2.63 6.15
CA HIS A 113 -8.92 3.39 6.82
C HIS A 113 -8.36 4.69 7.42
N ALA A 114 -7.15 4.67 7.97
CA ALA A 114 -6.49 5.88 8.43
C ALA A 114 -6.26 6.89 7.26
N LEU A 115 -5.84 6.41 6.09
CA LEU A 115 -5.74 7.21 4.86
C LEU A 115 -7.08 7.87 4.48
N ASP A 116 -8.16 7.10 4.53
CA ASP A 116 -9.52 7.60 4.23
C ASP A 116 -9.92 8.70 5.21
N LEU A 117 -9.75 8.45 6.53
CA LEU A 117 -10.08 9.43 7.57
C LEU A 117 -9.26 10.72 7.45
N VAL A 118 -7.94 10.62 7.23
CA VAL A 118 -7.09 11.82 7.06
C VAL A 118 -7.51 12.59 5.81
N THR A 119 -7.77 11.91 4.70
CA THR A 119 -8.22 12.57 3.46
C THR A 119 -9.56 13.29 3.70
N GLN A 120 -10.51 12.64 4.39
CA GLN A 120 -11.79 13.24 4.77
C GLN A 120 -11.63 14.52 5.61
N LEU A 121 -10.63 14.56 6.50
CA LEU A 121 -10.42 15.69 7.41
C LEU A 121 -9.78 16.90 6.75
N PHE A 122 -8.97 16.71 5.71
CA PHE A 122 -8.13 17.78 5.17
C PHE A 122 -8.48 18.21 3.75
N VAL A 123 -9.25 17.42 2.99
CA VAL A 123 -9.43 17.64 1.54
C VAL A 123 -10.88 17.90 1.20
N ASP A 124 -11.12 19.02 0.54
CA ASP A 124 -12.33 19.30 -0.23
C ASP A 124 -12.12 18.90 -1.70
N PRO A 125 -13.21 18.62 -2.48
CA PRO A 125 -13.08 18.28 -3.89
C PRO A 125 -12.30 19.33 -4.70
N GLY A 126 -11.25 18.88 -5.39
CA GLY A 126 -10.37 19.74 -6.20
C GLY A 126 -9.17 20.32 -5.45
N ASP A 127 -9.03 20.06 -4.15
CA ASP A 127 -7.83 20.48 -3.42
C ASP A 127 -6.58 19.72 -3.90
N PRO A 128 -5.45 20.41 -4.11
CA PRO A 128 -4.19 19.78 -4.49
C PRO A 128 -3.59 18.96 -3.33
N ILE A 129 -3.05 17.81 -3.67
CA ILE A 129 -2.20 17.01 -2.79
C ILE A 129 -0.94 16.58 -3.54
N LEU A 130 0.14 16.37 -2.82
CA LEU A 130 1.39 15.84 -3.35
C LEU A 130 1.52 14.36 -3.04
N VAL A 131 1.93 13.58 -4.03
CA VAL A 131 2.19 12.13 -3.88
C VAL A 131 3.47 11.75 -4.62
N GLU A 132 4.13 10.71 -4.18
CA GLU A 132 5.30 10.14 -4.87
C GLU A 132 4.96 9.63 -6.28
N ALA A 133 5.94 9.60 -7.18
CA ALA A 133 5.83 9.11 -8.55
C ALA A 133 6.79 7.93 -8.81
N PRO A 134 6.32 6.68 -8.81
CA PRO A 134 4.94 6.17 -8.64
C PRO A 134 4.43 6.24 -7.20
N SER A 135 3.13 5.97 -6.96
CA SER A 135 2.53 5.97 -5.63
C SER A 135 1.66 4.74 -5.36
N TYR A 136 1.35 4.46 -4.11
CA TYR A 136 0.55 3.30 -3.71
C TYR A 136 -0.87 3.38 -4.27
N VAL A 137 -1.29 2.34 -5.02
CA VAL A 137 -2.59 2.28 -5.70
C VAL A 137 -3.78 2.42 -4.74
N GLY A 138 -3.66 1.91 -3.51
CA GLY A 138 -4.71 2.04 -2.50
C GLY A 138 -4.88 3.48 -2.02
N ALA A 139 -3.79 4.23 -1.87
CA ALA A 139 -3.83 5.65 -1.54
C ALA A 139 -4.41 6.46 -2.70
N LEU A 140 -3.96 6.23 -3.93
CA LEU A 140 -4.52 6.88 -5.12
C LEU A 140 -6.03 6.63 -5.26
N SER A 141 -6.51 5.43 -4.91
CA SER A 141 -7.94 5.12 -4.92
C SER A 141 -8.72 5.92 -3.88
N VAL A 142 -8.18 6.13 -2.68
CA VAL A 142 -8.77 7.01 -1.67
C VAL A 142 -8.80 8.45 -2.17
N PHE A 143 -7.67 8.99 -2.61
CA PHE A 143 -7.56 10.37 -3.10
C PHE A 143 -8.51 10.64 -4.27
N HIS A 144 -8.61 9.71 -5.20
CA HIS A 144 -9.56 9.80 -6.30
C HIS A 144 -11.03 9.83 -5.82
N SER A 145 -11.39 9.03 -4.79
CA SER A 145 -12.74 9.01 -4.22
C SER A 145 -13.13 10.35 -3.57
N TYR A 146 -12.15 11.08 -3.03
CA TYR A 146 -12.32 12.43 -2.50
C TYR A 146 -12.14 13.53 -3.53
N GLN A 147 -11.93 13.18 -4.82
CA GLN A 147 -11.76 14.12 -5.92
C GLN A 147 -10.56 15.06 -5.72
N CYS A 148 -9.49 14.55 -5.08
CA CYS A 148 -8.25 15.30 -4.92
C CYS A 148 -7.64 15.61 -6.29
N ASP A 149 -7.04 16.81 -6.42
CA ASP A 149 -6.14 17.14 -7.52
C ASP A 149 -4.74 16.62 -7.18
N VAL A 150 -4.39 15.47 -7.78
CA VAL A 150 -3.18 14.71 -7.43
C VAL A 150 -1.98 15.20 -8.25
N HIS A 151 -0.96 15.72 -7.58
CA HIS A 151 0.31 16.13 -8.18
C HIS A 151 1.43 15.17 -7.80
N HIS A 152 2.04 14.56 -8.80
CA HIS A 152 3.12 13.61 -8.62
C HIS A 152 4.47 14.29 -8.47
N VAL A 153 5.21 13.95 -7.41
CA VAL A 153 6.59 14.39 -7.16
C VAL A 153 7.56 13.28 -7.54
N LEU A 154 8.60 13.60 -8.29
CA LEU A 154 9.55 12.63 -8.83
C LEU A 154 10.35 11.93 -7.72
N MET A 155 10.67 10.67 -8.00
CA MET A 155 11.54 9.82 -7.19
C MET A 155 12.69 9.28 -8.04
N ASP A 156 13.78 8.91 -7.35
CA ASP A 156 14.86 8.11 -7.91
C ASP A 156 15.18 6.91 -6.99
N GLN A 157 16.35 6.28 -7.15
CA GLN A 157 16.76 5.14 -6.32
C GLN A 157 16.97 5.50 -4.84
N ASP A 158 17.13 6.76 -4.50
CA ASP A 158 17.32 7.30 -3.15
C ASP A 158 15.99 7.79 -2.53
N GLY A 159 14.85 7.54 -3.20
CA GLY A 159 13.50 7.93 -2.79
C GLY A 159 13.06 9.27 -3.38
N LEU A 160 12.18 9.97 -2.67
CA LEU A 160 11.63 11.26 -3.08
C LEU A 160 12.74 12.29 -3.30
N ILE A 161 12.68 13.01 -4.43
CA ILE A 161 13.67 14.03 -4.80
C ILE A 161 13.30 15.37 -4.16
N PRO A 162 14.13 15.92 -3.24
CA PRO A 162 13.81 17.17 -2.53
C PRO A 162 13.56 18.35 -3.46
N GLU A 163 14.37 18.50 -4.51
CA GLU A 163 14.26 19.58 -5.48
C GLU A 163 12.94 19.53 -6.25
N ALA A 164 12.48 18.32 -6.61
CA ALA A 164 11.19 18.13 -7.27
C ALA A 164 10.01 18.45 -6.34
N LEU A 165 10.14 18.15 -5.04
CA LEU A 165 9.15 18.52 -4.04
C LEU A 165 9.05 20.04 -3.90
N GLU A 166 10.17 20.72 -3.76
CA GLU A 166 10.25 22.19 -3.67
C GLU A 166 9.63 22.87 -4.90
N GLU A 167 10.00 22.39 -6.10
CA GLU A 167 9.49 22.93 -7.36
C GLU A 167 7.95 22.79 -7.44
N THR A 168 7.44 21.57 -7.21
CA THR A 168 6.00 21.29 -7.29
C THR A 168 5.20 22.08 -6.26
N ALA A 169 5.67 22.18 -5.02
CA ALA A 169 5.01 22.96 -3.97
C ALA A 169 5.00 24.44 -4.30
N THR A 170 6.14 24.99 -4.77
CA THR A 170 6.27 26.39 -5.19
C THR A 170 5.35 26.74 -6.36
N GLU A 171 5.21 25.87 -7.36
CA GLU A 171 4.33 26.09 -8.50
C GLU A 171 2.86 26.17 -8.06
N LEU A 172 2.42 25.28 -7.17
CA LEU A 172 1.06 25.29 -6.64
C LEU A 172 0.77 26.55 -5.80
N GLU A 173 1.70 26.99 -4.97
CA GLU A 173 1.57 28.23 -4.21
C GLU A 173 1.47 29.47 -5.12
N LYS A 174 2.33 29.58 -6.14
CA LYS A 174 2.27 30.66 -7.14
C LYS A 174 0.94 30.69 -7.91
N ALA A 175 0.33 29.50 -8.10
CA ALA A 175 -1.00 29.38 -8.69
C ALA A 175 -2.15 29.72 -7.71
N GLY A 176 -1.85 30.08 -6.45
CA GLY A 176 -2.84 30.34 -5.40
C GLY A 176 -3.58 29.08 -4.92
N ARG A 177 -3.01 27.92 -5.13
CA ARG A 177 -3.59 26.60 -4.81
C ARG A 177 -2.58 25.76 -4.01
N PRO A 178 -2.21 26.15 -2.77
CA PRO A 178 -1.26 25.37 -1.97
C PRO A 178 -1.78 23.97 -1.72
N ALA A 179 -0.90 22.99 -1.77
CA ALA A 179 -1.26 21.61 -1.50
C ALA A 179 -1.61 21.38 -0.01
N LYS A 180 -2.49 20.44 0.28
CA LYS A 180 -2.93 20.12 1.64
C LYS A 180 -1.91 19.27 2.40
N PHE A 181 -1.37 18.25 1.74
CA PHE A 181 -0.37 17.35 2.33
C PHE A 181 0.51 16.70 1.27
N LEU A 182 1.65 16.19 1.73
CA LEU A 182 2.49 15.23 1.04
C LEU A 182 2.17 13.83 1.56
N TYR A 183 1.75 12.88 0.69
CA TYR A 183 1.70 11.45 1.01
C TYR A 183 3.00 10.77 0.57
N THR A 184 3.67 10.06 1.49
CA THR A 184 4.93 9.38 1.26
C THR A 184 5.01 8.03 1.95
N VAL A 185 5.69 7.06 1.30
CA VAL A 185 6.04 5.74 1.86
C VAL A 185 7.57 5.66 1.94
N PRO A 186 8.20 6.18 2.99
CA PRO A 186 9.64 6.40 3.01
C PRO A 186 10.46 5.11 3.08
N ASN A 187 9.89 4.02 3.58
CA ASN A 187 10.60 2.75 3.76
C ASN A 187 10.05 1.67 2.85
N PHE A 188 10.94 1.07 2.01
CA PHE A 188 10.61 -0.08 1.15
C PHE A 188 9.35 0.17 0.31
N HIS A 189 9.36 1.30 -0.36
CA HIS A 189 8.26 1.93 -1.09
C HIS A 189 7.41 0.96 -1.91
N ASN A 190 6.10 1.15 -1.90
CA ASN A 190 5.15 0.47 -2.77
C ASN A 190 4.65 1.43 -3.87
N PRO A 191 5.00 1.22 -5.16
CA PRO A 191 5.50 -0.04 -5.76
C PRO A 191 7.03 -0.12 -5.92
N GLY A 192 7.76 0.95 -5.64
CA GLY A 192 9.13 1.15 -6.11
C GLY A 192 10.17 0.25 -5.46
N GLY A 193 9.97 -0.21 -4.23
CA GLY A 193 10.98 -0.95 -3.47
C GLY A 193 12.15 -0.11 -2.96
N MET A 194 12.23 1.19 -3.32
CA MET A 194 13.25 2.12 -2.82
C MET A 194 13.02 2.44 -1.35
N THR A 195 14.06 2.97 -0.71
CA THR A 195 13.98 3.54 0.64
C THR A 195 14.54 4.95 0.61
N LEU A 196 13.80 5.90 1.16
CA LEU A 196 14.24 7.28 1.29
C LEU A 196 15.51 7.33 2.15
N THR A 197 16.60 7.85 1.58
CA THR A 197 17.88 7.93 2.27
C THR A 197 17.82 8.83 3.50
N GLU A 198 18.63 8.53 4.52
CA GLU A 198 18.63 9.30 5.77
C GLU A 198 18.98 10.76 5.55
N GLN A 199 19.84 11.08 4.56
CA GLN A 199 20.21 12.45 4.22
C GLN A 199 19.04 13.26 3.66
N ARG A 200 18.14 12.65 2.89
CA ARG A 200 16.98 13.35 2.31
C ARG A 200 15.84 13.57 3.29
N ARG A 201 15.74 12.75 4.36
CA ARG A 201 14.65 12.84 5.35
C ARG A 201 14.50 14.25 5.95
N PRO A 202 15.55 14.87 6.53
CA PRO A 202 15.43 16.23 7.05
C PRO A 202 15.13 17.26 5.97
N GLN A 203 15.66 17.09 4.75
CA GLN A 203 15.40 18.00 3.64
C GLN A 203 13.92 18.02 3.23
N ILE A 204 13.29 16.83 3.11
CA ILE A 204 11.86 16.71 2.81
C ILE A 204 11.02 17.36 3.90
N VAL A 205 11.34 17.12 5.18
CA VAL A 205 10.60 17.71 6.30
C VAL A 205 10.75 19.22 6.32
N GLU A 206 11.96 19.76 6.10
CA GLU A 206 12.21 21.20 6.05
C GLU A 206 11.45 21.88 4.90
N ILE A 207 11.41 21.27 3.72
CA ILE A 207 10.62 21.76 2.59
C ILE A 207 9.14 21.82 2.98
N CYS A 208 8.58 20.73 3.51
CA CYS A 208 7.18 20.69 3.93
C CYS A 208 6.87 21.73 5.02
N GLN A 209 7.78 21.98 5.97
CA GLN A 209 7.61 23.04 6.97
C GLN A 209 7.54 24.44 6.34
N ARG A 210 8.43 24.75 5.38
CA ARG A 210 8.44 26.05 4.70
C ARG A 210 7.16 26.32 3.90
N HIS A 211 6.61 25.28 3.27
CA HIS A 211 5.38 25.33 2.48
C HIS A 211 4.10 25.05 3.28
N HIS A 212 4.18 24.96 4.63
CA HIS A 212 3.04 24.60 5.48
C HIS A 212 2.29 23.33 5.04
N LEU A 213 3.02 22.37 4.46
CA LEU A 213 2.53 21.07 4.05
C LEU A 213 2.51 20.11 5.22
N LEU A 214 1.36 19.49 5.47
CA LEU A 214 1.29 18.32 6.34
C LEU A 214 1.96 17.14 5.64
N ILE A 215 2.68 16.30 6.35
CA ILE A 215 3.20 15.03 5.84
C ILE A 215 2.31 13.89 6.32
N LEU A 216 1.85 13.06 5.40
CA LEU A 216 1.19 11.80 5.69
C LEU A 216 2.18 10.68 5.42
N GLU A 217 2.87 10.24 6.46
CA GLU A 217 3.88 9.19 6.43
C GLU A 217 3.23 7.81 6.59
N ASP A 218 3.17 7.02 5.52
CA ASP A 218 2.63 5.65 5.53
C ASP A 218 3.78 4.63 5.60
N ASN A 219 3.91 3.94 6.73
CA ASN A 219 5.07 3.09 7.01
C ASN A 219 4.69 1.64 7.39
N PRO A 220 4.01 0.88 6.52
CA PRO A 220 3.61 -0.49 6.82
C PRO A 220 4.75 -1.50 6.75
N TYR A 221 5.93 -1.13 6.22
CA TYR A 221 7.06 -2.02 5.97
C TYR A 221 8.28 -1.71 6.82
N GLY A 222 8.29 -0.66 7.64
CA GLY A 222 9.48 -0.14 8.33
C GLY A 222 10.31 -1.19 9.06
N LEU A 223 9.67 -2.21 9.65
CA LEU A 223 10.33 -3.31 10.34
C LEU A 223 10.83 -4.43 9.42
N LEU A 224 10.62 -4.38 8.10
CA LEU A 224 10.91 -5.47 7.16
C LEU A 224 12.21 -5.28 6.34
N GLY A 225 13.18 -4.55 6.88
CA GLY A 225 14.54 -4.45 6.32
C GLY A 225 15.27 -5.79 6.36
N PHE A 226 15.91 -6.19 5.24
CA PHE A 226 16.48 -7.55 5.10
C PHE A 226 17.70 -7.83 6.00
N ASP A 227 18.42 -6.79 6.36
CA ASP A 227 19.59 -6.84 7.23
C ASP A 227 19.27 -6.51 8.70
N GLY A 228 18.00 -6.20 8.98
CA GLY A 228 17.56 -5.77 10.31
C GLY A 228 17.80 -4.29 10.60
N HIS A 229 18.35 -3.53 9.66
CA HIS A 229 18.46 -2.07 9.81
C HIS A 229 17.08 -1.43 9.92
N LEU A 230 16.91 -0.57 10.92
CA LEU A 230 15.70 0.19 11.16
C LEU A 230 15.94 1.64 10.76
N TYR A 231 15.28 2.05 9.68
CA TYR A 231 15.33 3.43 9.23
C TYR A 231 14.48 4.30 10.14
N PRO A 232 14.98 5.45 10.61
CA PRO A 232 14.19 6.34 11.46
C PRO A 232 12.98 6.87 10.70
N ALA A 233 11.84 7.01 11.38
CA ALA A 233 10.66 7.65 10.79
C ALA A 233 10.91 9.14 10.51
N LEU A 234 10.08 9.76 9.66
CA LEU A 234 10.07 11.21 9.47
C LEU A 234 9.44 11.94 10.67
N GLN A 235 8.46 11.29 11.30
CA GLN A 235 7.62 11.86 12.35
C GLN A 235 8.44 12.55 13.47
N PRO A 236 9.56 12.00 13.99
CA PRO A 236 10.34 12.66 15.03
C PRO A 236 10.97 13.99 14.62
N LEU A 237 11.15 14.22 13.31
CA LEU A 237 11.73 15.47 12.79
C LEU A 237 10.75 16.66 12.84
N ASN A 238 9.44 16.39 12.83
CA ASN A 238 8.39 17.39 12.95
C ASN A 238 7.09 16.78 13.49
N PRO A 239 7.02 16.50 14.81
CA PRO A 239 5.84 15.84 15.42
C PRO A 239 4.51 16.57 15.21
N ASP A 240 4.54 17.90 15.06
CA ASP A 240 3.35 18.73 14.89
C ASP A 240 2.88 18.83 13.42
N GLY A 241 3.73 18.47 12.46
CA GLY A 241 3.46 18.56 11.04
C GLY A 241 3.40 17.19 10.33
N ILE A 242 3.46 16.09 11.05
CA ILE A 242 3.45 14.75 10.46
C ILE A 242 2.39 13.87 11.12
N ILE A 243 1.55 13.26 10.30
CA ILE A 243 0.69 12.12 10.68
C ILE A 243 1.39 10.85 10.24
N TYR A 244 1.72 9.98 11.20
CA TYR A 244 2.33 8.68 10.92
C TYR A 244 1.25 7.59 10.90
N LEU A 245 1.28 6.75 9.88
CA LEU A 245 0.38 5.60 9.71
C LEU A 245 1.15 4.30 9.81
N GLY A 246 0.68 3.40 10.67
CA GLY A 246 1.23 2.08 10.81
C GLY A 246 0.18 0.98 10.67
N SER A 247 0.62 -0.27 10.55
CA SER A 247 -0.29 -1.40 10.33
C SER A 247 0.30 -2.72 10.77
N PHE A 248 -0.52 -3.57 11.41
CA PHE A 248 -0.17 -4.97 11.66
C PHE A 248 -0.29 -5.86 10.42
N SER A 249 -0.77 -5.33 9.30
CA SER A 249 -1.02 -6.12 8.08
C SER A 249 0.21 -6.81 7.52
N LYS A 250 1.43 -6.27 7.72
CA LYS A 250 2.66 -6.79 7.11
C LYS A 250 3.59 -7.49 8.11
N MET A 251 3.49 -7.12 9.37
CA MET A 251 4.29 -7.70 10.46
C MET A 251 3.56 -8.83 11.22
N PHE A 252 2.23 -8.89 11.11
CA PHE A 252 1.42 -9.96 11.72
C PHE A 252 0.44 -10.55 10.68
N ALA A 253 -0.80 -10.04 10.59
CA ALA A 253 -1.80 -10.60 9.70
C ALA A 253 -2.79 -9.55 9.18
N PRO A 254 -2.96 -9.41 7.85
CA PRO A 254 -3.85 -8.41 7.26
C PRO A 254 -5.33 -8.68 7.54
N GLY A 255 -5.72 -9.91 7.86
CA GLY A 255 -7.11 -10.31 8.12
C GLY A 255 -7.71 -9.68 9.38
N PHE A 256 -6.89 -9.28 10.35
CA PHE A 256 -7.36 -8.62 11.57
C PHE A 256 -7.82 -7.19 11.34
N ARG A 257 -7.40 -6.56 10.24
CA ARG A 257 -7.78 -5.18 9.93
C ARG A 257 -7.48 -4.21 11.06
N ILE A 258 -6.30 -4.27 11.64
CA ILE A 258 -5.81 -3.30 12.63
C ILE A 258 -4.61 -2.53 12.07
N GLY A 259 -4.71 -1.21 12.15
CA GLY A 259 -3.68 -0.23 11.90
C GLY A 259 -3.87 0.94 12.85
N TRP A 260 -3.07 1.97 12.71
CA TRP A 260 -3.14 3.15 13.56
C TRP A 260 -2.69 4.41 12.84
N ALA A 261 -3.13 5.54 13.37
CA ALA A 261 -2.60 6.85 13.07
C ALA A 261 -2.04 7.46 14.35
N LEU A 262 -0.82 7.99 14.29
CA LEU A 262 -0.25 8.87 15.31
C LEU A 262 -0.31 10.30 14.78
N ALA A 263 -0.90 11.20 15.52
CA ALA A 263 -1.12 12.58 15.10
C ALA A 263 -1.05 13.58 16.27
N PRO A 264 -0.82 14.89 16.03
CA PRO A 264 -0.95 15.93 17.04
C PRO A 264 -2.33 15.96 17.67
N ASP A 265 -2.43 16.44 18.92
CA ASP A 265 -3.65 16.41 19.76
C ASP A 265 -4.93 16.84 19.02
N LYS A 266 -4.89 18.00 18.34
CA LYS A 266 -6.06 18.54 17.66
C LYS A 266 -6.51 17.66 16.48
N ILE A 267 -5.55 17.04 15.79
CA ILE A 267 -5.83 16.12 14.69
C ILE A 267 -6.36 14.80 15.26
N THR A 268 -5.73 14.28 16.32
CA THR A 268 -6.17 13.06 17.01
C THR A 268 -7.63 13.17 17.46
N GLN A 269 -8.03 14.28 18.07
CA GLN A 269 -9.42 14.51 18.47
C GLN A 269 -10.39 14.42 17.29
N LYS A 270 -10.03 14.97 16.14
CA LYS A 270 -10.84 14.88 14.90
C LYS A 270 -10.84 13.47 14.29
N LEU A 271 -9.70 12.80 14.33
CA LEU A 271 -9.59 11.41 13.87
C LEU A 271 -10.49 10.48 14.66
N VAL A 272 -10.53 10.61 15.99
CA VAL A 272 -11.42 9.81 16.85
C VAL A 272 -12.89 10.02 16.46
N VAL A 273 -13.34 11.27 16.32
CA VAL A 273 -14.73 11.57 15.92
C VAL A 273 -15.04 11.03 14.51
N ALA A 274 -14.11 11.18 13.56
CA ALA A 274 -14.28 10.64 12.20
C ALA A 274 -14.33 9.10 12.21
N ASN A 275 -13.49 8.46 13.02
CA ASN A 275 -13.46 7.01 13.21
C ASN A 275 -14.79 6.50 13.78
N GLU A 276 -15.29 7.15 14.85
CA GLU A 276 -16.61 6.83 15.41
C GLU A 276 -17.74 7.02 14.41
N THR A 277 -17.69 8.07 13.60
CA THR A 277 -18.68 8.32 12.55
C THR A 277 -18.68 7.23 11.48
N ALA A 278 -17.49 6.71 11.13
CA ALA A 278 -17.31 5.73 10.06
C ALA A 278 -17.65 4.29 10.48
N ILE A 279 -17.17 3.87 11.66
CA ILE A 279 -17.24 2.46 12.08
C ILE A 279 -17.71 2.26 13.52
N LEU A 280 -18.06 3.32 14.23
CA LEU A 280 -18.40 3.39 15.64
C LEU A 280 -17.20 3.08 16.55
N THR A 281 -16.65 1.86 16.45
CA THR A 281 -15.44 1.44 17.16
C THR A 281 -14.64 0.45 16.31
N PRO A 282 -13.32 0.37 16.44
CA PRO A 282 -12.56 -0.76 15.93
C PRO A 282 -13.03 -2.08 16.53
N SER A 283 -12.66 -3.21 15.92
CA SER A 283 -13.03 -4.54 16.42
C SER A 283 -12.29 -4.87 17.72
N MET A 284 -12.98 -4.83 18.86
CA MET A 284 -12.42 -5.15 20.17
C MET A 284 -11.77 -6.53 20.19
N ALA A 285 -12.42 -7.54 19.58
CA ALA A 285 -11.85 -8.89 19.49
C ALA A 285 -10.52 -8.91 18.71
N ALA A 286 -10.41 -8.13 17.64
CA ALA A 286 -9.17 -8.03 16.87
C ALA A 286 -8.07 -7.29 17.65
N GLU A 287 -8.43 -6.19 18.33
CA GLU A 287 -7.50 -5.42 19.16
C GLU A 287 -6.94 -6.25 20.32
N MET A 288 -7.81 -6.94 21.07
CA MET A 288 -7.41 -7.82 22.16
C MET A 288 -6.56 -9.00 21.66
N SER A 289 -6.90 -9.57 20.52
CA SER A 289 -6.12 -10.66 19.91
C SER A 289 -4.70 -10.23 19.55
N ILE A 290 -4.53 -9.02 18.99
CA ILE A 290 -3.21 -8.47 18.68
C ILE A 290 -2.46 -8.09 19.94
N SER A 291 -3.13 -7.48 20.92
CA SER A 291 -2.52 -7.14 22.21
C SER A 291 -1.95 -8.39 22.89
N ASN A 292 -2.73 -9.48 22.93
CA ASN A 292 -2.26 -10.77 23.47
C ASN A 292 -1.11 -11.36 22.64
N TYR A 293 -1.16 -11.25 21.31
CA TYR A 293 -0.05 -11.69 20.46
C TYR A 293 1.25 -10.95 20.79
N LEU A 294 1.20 -9.64 20.96
CA LEU A 294 2.35 -8.82 21.31
C LEU A 294 2.90 -9.14 22.71
N HIS A 295 2.01 -9.49 23.64
CA HIS A 295 2.38 -9.83 25.02
C HIS A 295 2.92 -11.26 25.16
N ASP A 296 2.25 -12.25 24.55
CA ASP A 296 2.49 -13.67 24.80
C ASP A 296 3.57 -14.29 23.90
N PHE A 297 3.92 -13.62 22.78
CA PHE A 297 4.80 -14.20 21.77
C PHE A 297 6.03 -13.32 21.51
N ASP A 298 7.10 -13.98 21.08
CA ASP A 298 8.28 -13.32 20.51
C ASP A 298 7.95 -12.81 19.10
N TRP A 299 7.11 -11.77 19.04
CA TRP A 299 6.65 -11.17 17.78
C TRP A 299 7.80 -10.56 16.98
N TYR A 300 8.83 -10.00 17.68
CA TYR A 300 9.98 -9.41 16.99
C TYR A 300 10.86 -10.48 16.35
N GLY A 301 11.11 -11.58 17.05
CA GLY A 301 11.78 -12.75 16.46
C GLY A 301 10.99 -13.38 15.32
N GLN A 302 9.65 -13.24 15.29
CA GLN A 302 8.85 -13.61 14.12
C GLN A 302 9.07 -12.65 12.94
N VAL A 303 9.23 -11.35 13.18
CA VAL A 303 9.61 -10.38 12.16
C VAL A 303 10.98 -10.70 11.57
N ASP A 304 11.94 -11.12 12.37
CA ASP A 304 13.27 -11.56 11.89
C ASP A 304 13.17 -12.77 10.94
N LYS A 305 12.31 -13.73 11.22
CA LYS A 305 12.04 -14.85 10.29
C LYS A 305 11.48 -14.35 8.97
N PHE A 306 10.58 -13.36 9.00
CA PHE A 306 10.04 -12.74 7.78
C PHE A 306 11.13 -12.00 7.00
N ARG A 307 12.01 -11.25 7.66
CA ARG A 307 13.17 -10.58 7.02
C ARG A 307 14.04 -11.56 6.24
N VAL A 308 14.42 -12.69 6.88
CA VAL A 308 15.23 -13.73 6.26
C VAL A 308 14.53 -14.34 5.04
N MET A 309 13.25 -14.67 5.17
CA MET A 309 12.44 -15.25 4.09
C MET A 309 12.31 -14.27 2.91
N TYR A 310 11.93 -13.02 3.17
CA TYR A 310 11.74 -12.02 2.09
C TYR A 310 13.05 -11.66 1.41
N ARG A 311 14.17 -11.65 2.13
CA ARG A 311 15.51 -11.49 1.53
C ARG A 311 15.83 -12.60 0.53
N GLY A 312 15.52 -13.86 0.86
CA GLY A 312 15.70 -14.99 -0.06
C GLY A 312 14.85 -14.82 -1.33
N ARG A 313 13.58 -14.45 -1.17
CA ARG A 313 12.65 -14.24 -2.29
C ARG A 313 13.02 -13.03 -3.16
N ALA A 314 13.44 -11.91 -2.56
CA ALA A 314 13.96 -10.76 -3.30
C ALA A 314 15.19 -11.14 -4.12
N ARG A 315 16.15 -11.86 -3.54
CA ARG A 315 17.33 -12.36 -4.25
C ARG A 315 16.92 -13.24 -5.44
N ALA A 316 16.03 -14.22 -5.23
CA ALA A 316 15.53 -15.08 -6.31
C ALA A 316 14.87 -14.29 -7.44
N THR A 317 14.14 -13.20 -7.09
CA THR A 317 13.53 -12.28 -8.05
C THR A 317 14.60 -11.59 -8.89
N LEU A 318 15.59 -10.96 -8.26
CA LEU A 318 16.63 -10.19 -8.96
C LEU A 318 17.52 -11.10 -9.83
N GLU A 319 17.87 -12.30 -9.34
CA GLU A 319 18.61 -13.31 -10.13
C GLU A 319 17.83 -13.76 -11.37
N ALA A 320 16.51 -13.97 -11.22
CA ALA A 320 15.65 -14.38 -12.33
C ALA A 320 15.45 -13.24 -13.34
N LEU A 321 15.27 -11.99 -12.90
CA LEU A 321 15.22 -10.81 -13.78
C LEU A 321 16.51 -10.68 -14.60
N LYS A 322 17.66 -10.76 -13.94
CA LYS A 322 18.97 -10.71 -14.61
C LYS A 322 19.13 -11.82 -15.67
N LYS A 323 18.60 -13.02 -15.38
CA LYS A 323 18.72 -14.17 -16.27
C LYS A 323 17.78 -14.10 -17.47
N TYR A 324 16.52 -13.73 -17.26
CA TYR A 324 15.46 -13.89 -18.24
C TYR A 324 15.03 -12.57 -18.91
N LEU A 325 15.33 -11.42 -18.29
CA LEU A 325 14.96 -10.09 -18.79
C LEU A 325 16.14 -9.10 -18.73
N PRO A 326 17.30 -9.46 -19.34
CA PRO A 326 18.55 -8.67 -19.20
C PRO A 326 18.46 -7.27 -19.80
N ASP A 327 17.53 -7.02 -20.74
CA ASP A 327 17.33 -5.71 -21.37
C ASP A 327 16.50 -4.74 -20.50
N CYS A 328 15.91 -5.23 -19.40
CA CYS A 328 15.12 -4.42 -18.47
C CYS A 328 16.01 -3.84 -17.36
N THR A 329 15.56 -2.75 -16.76
CA THR A 329 16.13 -2.23 -15.53
C THR A 329 15.14 -2.39 -14.37
N TRP A 330 15.64 -2.46 -13.14
CA TRP A 330 14.79 -2.64 -11.97
C TRP A 330 15.43 -2.04 -10.72
N THR A 331 14.60 -1.79 -9.70
CA THR A 331 15.06 -1.37 -8.39
C THR A 331 15.64 -2.52 -7.59
N HIS A 332 16.55 -2.20 -6.66
CA HIS A 332 17.23 -3.15 -5.79
C HIS A 332 16.74 -2.97 -4.34
N PRO A 333 15.61 -3.61 -3.96
CA PRO A 333 15.05 -3.43 -2.64
C PRO A 333 15.95 -4.01 -1.54
N VAL A 334 16.07 -3.29 -0.44
CA VAL A 334 16.77 -3.71 0.79
C VAL A 334 15.79 -4.16 1.88
N GLY A 335 14.49 -4.19 1.58
CA GLY A 335 13.40 -4.62 2.46
C GLY A 335 12.07 -4.66 1.72
N GLY A 336 10.99 -4.88 2.46
CA GLY A 336 9.63 -4.85 1.94
C GLY A 336 9.29 -6.00 0.99
N PHE A 337 8.42 -5.72 0.01
CA PHE A 337 7.71 -6.74 -0.77
C PHE A 337 7.88 -6.64 -2.28
N TYR A 338 8.50 -5.56 -2.80
CA TYR A 338 8.36 -5.19 -4.20
C TYR A 338 9.68 -4.85 -4.87
N THR A 339 9.71 -5.07 -6.18
CA THR A 339 10.67 -4.45 -7.10
C THR A 339 9.92 -3.84 -8.28
N TRP A 340 10.41 -2.72 -8.76
CA TRP A 340 9.84 -1.94 -9.86
C TRP A 340 10.68 -2.18 -11.10
N VAL A 341 10.06 -2.69 -12.14
CA VAL A 341 10.74 -3.10 -13.38
C VAL A 341 10.35 -2.16 -14.50
N HIS A 342 11.35 -1.61 -15.18
CA HIS A 342 11.22 -0.78 -16.36
C HIS A 342 11.59 -1.57 -17.60
N PHE A 343 10.73 -1.52 -18.61
CA PHE A 343 10.91 -2.17 -19.90
C PHE A 343 11.45 -1.19 -20.94
N PRO A 344 12.24 -1.66 -21.94
CA PRO A 344 12.67 -0.82 -23.04
C PRO A 344 11.49 -0.27 -23.84
N ALA A 345 11.73 0.85 -24.52
CA ALA A 345 10.71 1.57 -25.29
C ALA A 345 9.92 0.65 -26.25
N GLY A 346 8.62 0.90 -26.35
CA GLY A 346 7.70 0.19 -27.22
C GLY A 346 6.89 -0.92 -26.55
N LEU A 347 7.24 -1.36 -25.33
CA LEU A 347 6.44 -2.32 -24.57
C LEU A 347 5.40 -1.57 -23.70
N ASN A 348 4.17 -2.09 -23.70
CA ASN A 348 3.08 -1.59 -22.86
C ASN A 348 2.62 -2.70 -21.92
N THR A 349 2.97 -2.59 -20.65
CA THR A 349 2.71 -3.61 -19.62
C THR A 349 1.22 -3.82 -19.34
N ASN A 350 0.38 -2.82 -19.59
CA ASN A 350 -1.07 -2.96 -19.47
C ASN A 350 -1.63 -3.77 -20.64
N ALA A 351 -1.20 -3.47 -21.87
CA ALA A 351 -1.60 -4.23 -23.07
C ALA A 351 -1.11 -5.69 -23.06
N MET A 352 0.07 -5.94 -22.46
CA MET A 352 0.63 -7.29 -22.29
C MET A 352 -0.14 -8.17 -21.30
N LEU A 353 -0.90 -7.59 -20.38
CA LEU A 353 -1.45 -8.31 -19.21
C LEU A 353 -2.34 -9.51 -19.59
N PRO A 354 -3.25 -9.45 -20.59
CA PRO A 354 -4.04 -10.61 -21.00
C PRO A 354 -3.18 -11.78 -21.47
N ARG A 355 -2.06 -11.50 -22.15
CA ARG A 355 -1.10 -12.53 -22.60
C ARG A 355 -0.32 -13.12 -21.43
N ALA A 356 0.09 -12.31 -20.48
CA ALA A 356 0.72 -12.79 -19.25
C ALA A 356 -0.19 -13.79 -18.52
N VAL A 357 -1.48 -13.48 -18.42
CA VAL A 357 -2.48 -14.38 -17.83
C VAL A 357 -2.61 -15.69 -18.63
N GLN A 358 -2.57 -15.65 -19.96
CA GLN A 358 -2.53 -16.86 -20.80
C GLN A 358 -1.26 -17.68 -20.56
N ASN A 359 -0.13 -17.04 -20.31
CA ASN A 359 1.13 -17.67 -19.91
C ASN A 359 1.19 -18.01 -18.41
N LEU A 360 0.06 -17.93 -17.69
CA LEU A 360 -0.10 -18.29 -16.28
C LEU A 360 0.83 -17.52 -15.34
N VAL A 361 1.01 -16.22 -15.60
CA VAL A 361 1.68 -15.27 -14.70
C VAL A 361 0.86 -14.00 -14.59
N ALA A 362 0.79 -13.42 -13.37
CA ALA A 362 0.11 -12.18 -13.11
C ALA A 362 1.05 -11.18 -12.43
N TYR A 363 0.99 -9.91 -12.84
CA TYR A 363 1.71 -8.76 -12.27
C TYR A 363 0.78 -7.55 -12.22
N VAL A 364 1.22 -6.42 -11.66
CA VAL A 364 0.48 -5.16 -11.74
C VAL A 364 1.19 -4.21 -12.68
N SER A 365 0.48 -3.73 -13.72
CA SER A 365 0.99 -2.71 -14.65
C SER A 365 1.35 -1.42 -13.92
N GLY A 366 2.35 -0.72 -14.43
CA GLY A 366 2.79 0.56 -13.87
C GLY A 366 1.72 1.65 -13.91
N THR A 367 0.80 1.58 -14.87
CA THR A 367 -0.31 2.54 -14.99
C THR A 367 -1.20 2.63 -13.75
N ALA A 368 -1.30 1.55 -12.97
CA ALA A 368 -2.06 1.53 -11.73
C ALA A 368 -1.49 2.43 -10.61
N PHE A 369 -0.23 2.83 -10.72
CA PHE A 369 0.51 3.56 -9.68
C PHE A 369 0.72 5.04 -10.00
N TYR A 370 0.00 5.54 -11.00
CA TYR A 370 -0.02 6.94 -11.39
C TYR A 370 -1.46 7.43 -11.58
N ALA A 371 -1.80 8.57 -10.99
CA ALA A 371 -3.13 9.16 -11.09
C ALA A 371 -3.46 9.62 -12.53
N ASP A 372 -2.43 9.98 -13.31
CA ASP A 372 -2.51 10.42 -14.70
C ASP A 372 -2.39 9.28 -15.73
N GLY A 373 -2.25 8.03 -15.28
CA GLY A 373 -2.19 6.83 -16.12
C GLY A 373 -0.89 6.62 -16.89
N ARG A 374 0.18 7.42 -16.62
CA ARG A 374 1.53 7.16 -17.17
C ARG A 374 2.13 5.87 -16.59
N GLY A 375 3.35 5.50 -16.99
CA GLY A 375 4.07 4.32 -16.46
C GLY A 375 3.70 3.02 -17.15
N SER A 376 3.19 3.08 -18.40
CA SER A 376 2.84 1.90 -19.20
C SER A 376 4.05 1.02 -19.57
N ASP A 377 5.25 1.55 -19.45
CA ASP A 377 6.53 0.87 -19.64
C ASP A 377 7.11 0.26 -18.37
N TYR A 378 6.37 0.34 -17.26
CA TYR A 378 6.75 -0.21 -15.95
C TYR A 378 5.79 -1.31 -15.51
N LEU A 379 6.26 -2.17 -14.61
CA LEU A 379 5.42 -3.05 -13.80
C LEU A 379 5.99 -3.28 -12.40
N ARG A 380 5.10 -3.63 -11.47
CA ARG A 380 5.48 -4.06 -10.13
C ARG A 380 5.51 -5.58 -10.04
N ILE A 381 6.62 -6.12 -9.51
CA ILE A 381 6.73 -7.50 -9.05
C ILE A 381 6.63 -7.54 -7.54
N ALA A 382 5.70 -8.33 -7.01
CA ALA A 382 5.58 -8.67 -5.61
C ALA A 382 6.17 -10.06 -5.36
N TYR A 383 7.18 -10.15 -4.49
CA TYR A 383 7.84 -11.41 -4.14
C TYR A 383 7.43 -11.95 -2.77
N CYS A 384 6.52 -11.30 -2.09
CA CYS A 384 6.17 -11.61 -0.70
C CYS A 384 5.39 -12.91 -0.52
N TYR A 385 4.61 -13.35 -1.51
CA TYR A 385 3.71 -14.50 -1.37
C TYR A 385 4.27 -15.81 -1.95
N PRO A 386 4.72 -15.91 -3.22
CA PRO A 386 5.15 -17.17 -3.79
C PRO A 386 6.53 -17.60 -3.24
N PRO A 387 6.81 -18.90 -3.14
CA PRO A 387 8.15 -19.42 -2.83
C PRO A 387 9.12 -19.12 -3.96
N GLU A 388 10.43 -19.18 -3.65
CA GLU A 388 11.52 -18.80 -4.58
C GLU A 388 11.45 -19.53 -5.93
N GLU A 389 11.12 -20.81 -5.95
CA GLU A 389 10.99 -21.60 -7.19
C GLU A 389 9.86 -21.07 -8.08
N GLN A 390 8.70 -20.78 -7.47
CA GLN A 390 7.58 -20.20 -8.21
C GLN A 390 7.90 -18.77 -8.69
N ILE A 391 8.67 -17.99 -7.95
CA ILE A 391 9.14 -16.67 -8.39
C ILE A 391 9.97 -16.82 -9.66
N ARG A 392 10.97 -17.72 -9.67
CA ARG A 392 11.82 -17.97 -10.86
C ARG A 392 10.99 -18.40 -12.06
N GLU A 393 10.03 -19.28 -11.86
CA GLU A 393 9.12 -19.74 -12.93
C GLU A 393 8.20 -18.60 -13.40
N GLY A 394 7.65 -17.79 -12.52
CA GLY A 394 6.82 -16.63 -12.86
C GLY A 394 7.58 -15.61 -13.73
N ILE A 395 8.83 -15.31 -13.38
CA ILE A 395 9.67 -14.41 -14.18
C ILE A 395 10.05 -15.02 -15.53
N ARG A 396 10.28 -16.35 -15.61
CA ARG A 396 10.48 -17.04 -16.87
C ARG A 396 9.24 -16.93 -17.78
N ARG A 397 8.03 -17.08 -17.24
CA ARG A 397 6.77 -16.92 -17.97
C ARG A 397 6.54 -15.47 -18.41
N LEU A 398 6.94 -14.51 -17.57
CA LEU A 398 6.92 -13.10 -17.92
C LEU A 398 7.85 -12.81 -19.11
N ALA A 399 9.07 -13.37 -19.12
CA ALA A 399 9.99 -13.22 -20.22
C ALA A 399 9.43 -13.78 -21.53
N LEU A 400 8.79 -14.96 -21.49
CA LEU A 400 8.08 -15.51 -22.64
C LEU A 400 6.97 -14.55 -23.15
N THR A 401 6.24 -13.92 -22.22
CA THR A 401 5.22 -12.94 -22.57
C THR A 401 5.82 -11.72 -23.28
N VAL A 402 6.96 -11.23 -22.79
CA VAL A 402 7.71 -10.10 -23.39
C VAL A 402 8.20 -10.45 -24.79
N GLU A 403 8.75 -11.65 -24.99
CA GLU A 403 9.18 -12.13 -26.33
C GLU A 403 8.02 -12.16 -27.32
N GLN A 404 6.87 -12.70 -26.91
CA GLN A 404 5.66 -12.75 -27.73
C GLN A 404 5.16 -11.33 -28.07
N GLU A 405 5.21 -10.41 -27.13
CA GLU A 405 4.79 -9.02 -27.34
C GLU A 405 5.73 -8.28 -28.30
N LYS A 406 7.04 -8.43 -28.13
CA LYS A 406 8.05 -7.90 -29.06
C LYS A 406 7.83 -8.41 -30.50
N ALA A 407 7.49 -9.69 -30.66
CA ALA A 407 7.20 -10.27 -31.96
C ALA A 407 5.95 -9.65 -32.62
N LEU A 408 4.88 -9.38 -31.86
CA LEU A 408 3.67 -8.72 -32.34
C LEU A 408 3.92 -7.27 -32.78
N ILE A 409 4.68 -6.51 -31.97
CA ILE A 409 5.07 -5.14 -32.31
C ILE A 409 5.85 -5.12 -33.64
N THR A 410 6.79 -6.03 -33.80
CA THR A 410 7.60 -6.14 -35.02
C THR A 410 6.75 -6.49 -36.25
N ASN A 411 5.71 -7.31 -36.07
CA ASN A 411 4.82 -7.74 -37.15
C ASN A 411 3.65 -6.75 -37.40
N GLY A 412 3.57 -5.63 -36.68
CA GLY A 412 2.53 -4.60 -36.86
C GLY A 412 1.14 -4.97 -36.31
N GLU A 413 1.02 -6.08 -35.57
CA GLU A 413 -0.26 -6.61 -35.07
C GLU A 413 -0.68 -6.02 -33.71
N ALA A 414 0.22 -5.30 -33.00
CA ALA A 414 -0.05 -4.77 -31.67
C ALA A 414 -1.05 -3.60 -31.63
N VAL A 415 -1.33 -2.96 -32.75
CA VAL A 415 -2.16 -1.74 -32.83
C VAL A 415 -3.66 -2.05 -32.79
N SER A 416 -4.11 -3.24 -33.14
CA SER A 416 -5.55 -3.56 -33.24
C SER A 416 -6.22 -3.95 -31.91
N ALA A 417 -5.48 -4.46 -30.92
CA ALA A 417 -6.04 -4.95 -29.65
C ALA A 417 -6.51 -3.81 -28.69
N VAL A 418 -5.95 -2.62 -28.82
CA VAL A 418 -6.30 -1.46 -27.98
C VAL A 418 -7.62 -0.81 -28.41
N SER A 419 -8.02 -0.99 -29.69
CA SER A 419 -9.25 -0.40 -30.24
C SER A 419 -10.52 -1.14 -29.80
N THR A 420 -10.44 -2.44 -29.54
CA THR A 420 -11.61 -3.27 -29.22
C THR A 420 -12.01 -3.26 -27.74
N ALA A 421 -11.11 -2.88 -26.83
CA ALA A 421 -11.40 -2.80 -25.39
C ALA A 421 -12.07 -1.48 -24.95
N LYS A 422 -12.19 -0.49 -25.85
CA LYS A 422 -12.89 0.79 -25.58
C LYS A 422 -14.35 0.80 -26.01
N SER A 423 -14.85 -0.30 -26.57
CA SER A 423 -16.23 -0.41 -27.11
C SER A 423 -17.06 -1.54 -26.48
N ALA A 424 -16.66 -2.04 -25.30
CA ALA A 424 -17.41 -3.05 -24.56
C ALA A 424 -17.75 -2.57 -23.13
#